data_15daa61d06319751a6351baf94f5ba1a
#
_entry.id   15daa61d06319751a6351baf94f5ba1a
#
_cell.length_a   1.000
_cell.length_b   1.000
_cell.length_c   1.000
_cell.angle_alpha   90.00
_cell.angle_beta   90.00
_cell.angle_gamma   90.00
#
_symmetry.space_group_name_H-M   'P 1'
#
loop_
_entity.id
_entity.type
_entity.pdbx_description
1 polymer ?
#
loop_
_entity_poly.entity_id
_entity_poly.type
_entity_poly.pdbx_seq_one_letter_code
_entity_poly.pdbx_strand_id
1 'polypeptide(L)'
;METTYFGGRGKSVEITATQVVLAPGSAVLCREETVIQFGMDATRVGVAETGSALAVATAFNTAREPVSPEDLSERLRAAGLEKAAALSLIEDALDYGILWPHNAADATADTIVLMGESTLAERLRARLEADGFQVRIPLEEDNVFSYIHDLDGMYPVLAVDQLHCPLDCANALAGTDTTWIPVSLLDNRGVIGPVRLRGQGPCPLCAHLARVDMDPLWNIISTQLTRVRRTPEAVVLDAVSAHTQVTIRRLMGRPLPPGAPTAKPRPGQQWEVDVYGHHQQRTVIAHPRCPVCFGGKTNLASCEPSE
;
A
#
# COMPACT_ATOMS: atom_id res chain seq x y z
N MET A 1 -31.40 6.29 -5.42
CA MET A 1 -30.14 6.56 -4.69
C MET A 1 -30.16 5.61 -3.50
N GLU A 2 -29.50 4.46 -3.61
CA GLU A 2 -29.50 3.46 -2.55
C GLU A 2 -28.64 3.93 -1.39
N THR A 3 -29.26 4.17 -0.25
CA THR A 3 -28.56 4.44 0.99
C THR A 3 -28.06 3.10 1.53
N THR A 4 -26.75 2.92 1.64
CA THR A 4 -26.17 1.69 2.17
C THR A 4 -26.42 1.64 3.67
N TYR A 5 -27.29 0.76 4.12
CA TYR A 5 -27.46 0.43 5.54
C TYR A 5 -26.41 -0.60 5.94
N PHE A 6 -25.80 -0.43 7.11
CA PHE A 6 -24.98 -1.46 7.73
C PHE A 6 -25.91 -2.64 8.09
N GLY A 7 -25.87 -3.68 7.29
CA GLY A 7 -26.58 -4.93 7.52
C GLY A 7 -25.55 -6.01 7.75
N GLY A 8 -25.52 -6.56 8.97
CA GLY A 8 -24.54 -7.54 9.41
C GLY A 8 -24.40 -8.72 8.46
N ARG A 9 -23.22 -8.90 7.88
CA ARG A 9 -22.78 -10.21 7.37
C ARG A 9 -22.07 -10.90 8.50
N GLY A 10 -22.76 -11.85 9.13
CA GLY A 10 -22.24 -12.64 10.25
C GLY A 10 -20.93 -13.37 9.91
N LYS A 11 -19.83 -12.73 10.23
CA LYS A 11 -18.58 -13.36 10.64
C LYS A 11 -18.23 -12.66 11.94
N SER A 12 -18.31 -13.37 13.05
CA SER A 12 -17.74 -12.91 14.31
C SER A 12 -16.23 -12.74 14.10
N VAL A 13 -15.81 -11.52 13.90
CA VAL A 13 -14.40 -11.15 13.97
C VAL A 13 -14.10 -11.01 15.46
N GLU A 14 -13.28 -11.89 16.01
CA GLU A 14 -12.75 -11.67 17.35
C GLU A 14 -12.00 -10.33 17.35
N ILE A 15 -12.47 -9.38 18.17
CA ILE A 15 -11.76 -8.09 18.35
C ILE A 15 -10.46 -8.40 19.10
N THR A 16 -9.38 -8.57 18.32
CA THR A 16 -8.04 -8.83 18.87
C THR A 16 -7.28 -7.54 19.21
N ALA A 17 -7.82 -6.38 18.81
CA ALA A 17 -7.21 -5.10 19.09
C ALA A 17 -7.33 -4.73 20.58
N THR A 18 -6.22 -4.35 21.20
CA THR A 18 -6.22 -3.87 22.60
C THR A 18 -6.86 -2.50 22.73
N GLN A 19 -6.75 -1.67 21.71
CA GLN A 19 -7.38 -0.35 21.59
C GLN A 19 -7.87 -0.11 20.17
N VAL A 20 -8.81 0.81 20.03
CA VAL A 20 -9.33 1.28 18.74
C VAL A 20 -9.32 2.81 18.69
N VAL A 21 -9.20 3.35 17.50
CA VAL A 21 -9.23 4.80 17.25
C VAL A 21 -10.04 5.08 15.98
N LEU A 22 -10.73 6.22 15.91
CA LEU A 22 -11.39 6.66 14.70
C LEU A 22 -10.37 6.88 13.58
N ALA A 23 -10.67 6.37 12.39
CA ALA A 23 -9.84 6.59 11.22
C ALA A 23 -9.61 8.09 10.99
N PRO A 24 -8.39 8.51 10.58
CA PRO A 24 -8.10 9.91 10.27
C PRO A 24 -9.10 10.50 9.28
N GLY A 25 -9.64 11.68 9.59
CA GLY A 25 -10.67 12.33 8.79
C GLY A 25 -12.08 11.79 8.96
N SER A 26 -12.28 10.71 9.73
CA SER A 26 -13.60 10.19 10.07
C SER A 26 -14.25 10.98 11.21
N ALA A 27 -15.58 11.07 11.16
CA ALA A 27 -16.41 11.63 12.23
C ALA A 27 -17.74 10.89 12.24
N VAL A 28 -18.37 10.80 13.42
CA VAL A 28 -19.72 10.28 13.54
C VAL A 28 -20.66 11.44 13.78
N LEU A 29 -21.64 11.61 12.91
CA LEU A 29 -22.54 12.77 12.84
C LEU A 29 -23.98 12.33 13.07
N CYS A 30 -24.78 13.20 13.68
CA CYS A 30 -26.21 13.02 13.72
C CYS A 30 -26.80 13.45 12.38
N ARG A 31 -27.49 12.55 11.70
CA ARG A 31 -28.21 12.84 10.46
C ARG A 31 -29.67 13.17 10.74
N GLU A 32 -30.27 12.39 11.63
CA GLU A 32 -31.65 12.49 12.12
C GLU A 32 -31.67 12.15 13.62
N GLU A 33 -32.80 12.21 14.29
CA GLU A 33 -32.91 11.91 15.72
C GLU A 33 -32.46 10.49 16.07
N THR A 34 -32.67 9.57 15.14
CA THR A 34 -32.37 8.13 15.30
C THR A 34 -31.34 7.60 14.30
N VAL A 35 -30.72 8.46 13.47
CA VAL A 35 -29.80 8.04 12.42
C VAL A 35 -28.46 8.74 12.59
N ILE A 36 -27.41 7.95 12.78
CA ILE A 36 -26.03 8.42 12.71
C ILE A 36 -25.47 8.21 11.30
N GLN A 37 -24.55 9.10 10.91
CA GLN A 37 -23.79 9.02 9.67
C GLN A 37 -22.28 8.99 9.98
N PHE A 38 -21.58 8.10 9.31
CA PHE A 38 -20.13 8.02 9.39
C PHE A 38 -19.50 8.86 8.27
N GLY A 39 -18.79 9.94 8.67
CA GLY A 39 -18.18 10.87 7.70
C GLY A 39 -19.19 11.77 6.99
N MET A 40 -18.68 12.55 6.05
CA MET A 40 -19.47 13.56 5.30
C MET A 40 -20.27 12.96 4.13
N ASP A 41 -19.78 11.85 3.56
CA ASP A 41 -20.35 11.21 2.37
C ASP A 41 -20.98 9.86 2.74
N ALA A 42 -22.29 9.87 2.99
CA ALA A 42 -23.06 8.68 3.33
C ALA A 42 -23.02 7.59 2.26
N THR A 43 -22.78 7.94 0.98
CA THR A 43 -22.70 6.97 -0.11
C THR A 43 -21.42 6.15 -0.09
N ARG A 44 -20.39 6.65 0.57
CA ARG A 44 -19.09 5.97 0.72
C ARG A 44 -18.92 5.28 2.07
N VAL A 45 -19.50 5.83 3.11
CA VAL A 45 -19.19 5.42 4.49
C VAL A 45 -20.40 4.78 5.18
N GLY A 46 -21.62 5.20 4.83
CA GLY A 46 -22.85 4.61 5.32
C GLY A 46 -23.51 5.34 6.49
N VAL A 47 -24.64 4.78 6.91
CA VAL A 47 -25.47 5.26 8.02
C VAL A 47 -25.90 4.08 8.89
N ALA A 48 -26.24 4.34 10.16
CA ALA A 48 -26.81 3.35 11.06
C ALA A 48 -27.97 3.94 11.86
N GLU A 49 -28.99 3.12 12.08
CA GLU A 49 -30.13 3.49 12.95
C GLU A 49 -29.78 3.20 14.41
N THR A 50 -30.18 4.12 15.29
CA THR A 50 -29.94 4.03 16.74
C THR A 50 -31.14 4.58 17.51
N GLY A 51 -31.22 4.29 18.82
CA GLY A 51 -32.28 4.88 19.68
C GLY A 51 -32.08 6.37 19.95
N SER A 52 -30.85 6.88 19.86
CA SER A 52 -30.49 8.31 20.06
C SER A 52 -29.22 8.62 19.31
N ALA A 53 -29.34 9.27 18.16
CA ALA A 53 -28.22 9.59 17.29
C ALA A 53 -27.17 10.48 17.98
N LEU A 54 -27.62 11.48 18.74
CA LEU A 54 -26.71 12.41 19.42
C LEU A 54 -25.86 11.71 20.49
N ALA A 55 -26.47 10.87 21.32
CA ALA A 55 -25.78 10.17 22.37
C ALA A 55 -24.75 9.16 21.80
N VAL A 56 -25.16 8.39 20.77
CA VAL A 56 -24.32 7.40 20.13
C VAL A 56 -23.16 8.08 19.35
N ALA A 57 -23.44 9.13 18.60
CA ALA A 57 -22.40 9.89 17.89
C ALA A 57 -21.38 10.51 18.89
N THR A 58 -21.86 11.04 20.01
CA THR A 58 -20.99 11.56 21.05
C THR A 58 -20.09 10.48 21.64
N ALA A 59 -20.65 9.32 21.98
CA ALA A 59 -19.91 8.19 22.51
C ALA A 59 -18.85 7.70 21.50
N PHE A 60 -19.20 7.55 20.24
CA PHE A 60 -18.27 7.14 19.17
C PHE A 60 -17.14 8.13 18.97
N ASN A 61 -17.43 9.44 18.97
CA ASN A 61 -16.42 10.47 18.77
C ASN A 61 -15.40 10.56 19.92
N THR A 62 -15.63 9.89 21.05
CA THR A 62 -14.59 9.76 22.10
C THR A 62 -13.43 8.89 21.64
N ALA A 63 -13.62 8.02 20.64
CA ALA A 63 -12.57 7.21 20.04
C ALA A 63 -11.64 8.00 19.09
N ARG A 64 -11.65 9.34 19.10
CA ARG A 64 -10.59 10.17 18.53
C ARG A 64 -9.24 9.96 19.23
N GLU A 65 -9.30 9.64 20.51
CA GLU A 65 -8.16 9.13 21.27
C GLU A 65 -8.29 7.60 21.40
N PRO A 66 -7.17 6.87 21.49
CA PRO A 66 -7.21 5.42 21.63
C PRO A 66 -8.05 5.01 22.85
N VAL A 67 -8.99 4.11 22.64
CA VAL A 67 -9.92 3.59 23.65
C VAL A 67 -10.01 2.07 23.53
N SER A 68 -10.20 1.36 24.64
CA SER A 68 -10.46 -0.08 24.57
C SER A 68 -11.83 -0.37 23.94
N PRO A 69 -12.01 -1.47 23.19
CA PRO A 69 -13.32 -1.88 22.68
C PRO A 69 -14.35 -2.03 23.80
N GLU A 70 -13.94 -2.48 24.99
CA GLU A 70 -14.78 -2.62 26.16
C GLU A 70 -15.29 -1.27 26.65
N ASP A 71 -14.39 -0.28 26.85
CA ASP A 71 -14.76 1.07 27.28
C ASP A 71 -15.66 1.75 26.26
N LEU A 72 -15.36 1.60 24.96
CA LEU A 72 -16.21 2.13 23.89
C LEU A 72 -17.60 1.49 23.91
N SER A 73 -17.67 0.17 24.10
CA SER A 73 -18.94 -0.56 24.25
C SER A 73 -19.74 -0.08 25.46
N GLU A 74 -19.08 0.19 26.61
CA GLU A 74 -19.76 0.73 27.79
C GLU A 74 -20.31 2.15 27.56
N ARG A 75 -19.56 3.02 26.85
CA ARG A 75 -20.03 4.36 26.46
C ARG A 75 -21.23 4.30 25.52
N LEU A 76 -21.22 3.36 24.55
CA LEU A 76 -22.32 3.14 23.63
C LEU A 76 -23.57 2.59 24.36
N ARG A 77 -23.37 1.72 25.37
CA ARG A 77 -24.46 1.27 26.24
C ARG A 77 -25.06 2.39 27.07
N ALA A 78 -24.22 3.25 27.62
CA ALA A 78 -24.68 4.45 28.33
C ALA A 78 -25.46 5.41 27.41
N ALA A 79 -25.17 5.38 26.11
CA ALA A 79 -25.90 6.11 25.06
C ALA A 79 -27.21 5.41 24.61
N GLY A 80 -27.57 4.26 25.23
CA GLY A 80 -28.84 3.57 25.04
C GLY A 80 -28.80 2.34 24.13
N LEU A 81 -27.63 1.86 23.69
CA LEU A 81 -27.53 0.60 22.94
C LEU A 81 -27.51 -0.61 23.89
N GLU A 82 -28.11 -1.71 23.44
CA GLU A 82 -27.90 -3.00 24.09
C GLU A 82 -26.46 -3.50 23.86
N LYS A 83 -25.97 -4.34 24.76
CA LYS A 83 -24.59 -4.84 24.72
C LYS A 83 -24.24 -5.49 23.38
N ALA A 84 -25.12 -6.34 22.86
CA ALA A 84 -24.90 -7.01 21.59
C ALA A 84 -24.84 -6.03 20.42
N ALA A 85 -25.72 -5.03 20.38
CA ALA A 85 -25.76 -3.99 19.37
C ALA A 85 -24.51 -3.08 19.44
N ALA A 86 -24.03 -2.74 20.63
CA ALA A 86 -22.81 -1.94 20.81
C ALA A 86 -21.58 -2.68 20.28
N LEU A 87 -21.43 -3.97 20.59
CA LEU A 87 -20.32 -4.78 20.10
C LEU A 87 -20.39 -4.96 18.56
N SER A 88 -21.56 -5.30 18.02
CA SER A 88 -21.75 -5.42 16.57
C SER A 88 -21.42 -4.13 15.84
N LEU A 89 -21.80 -2.98 16.39
CA LEU A 89 -21.50 -1.68 15.79
C LEU A 89 -19.98 -1.37 15.79
N ILE A 90 -19.25 -1.80 16.83
CA ILE A 90 -17.79 -1.68 16.87
C ILE A 90 -17.13 -2.61 15.85
N GLU A 91 -17.59 -3.87 15.74
CA GLU A 91 -17.11 -4.84 14.75
C GLU A 91 -17.35 -4.32 13.33
N ASP A 92 -18.56 -3.88 13.03
CA ASP A 92 -18.89 -3.29 11.73
C ASP A 92 -18.01 -2.06 11.43
N ALA A 93 -17.79 -1.19 12.42
CA ALA A 93 -16.94 -0.01 12.25
C ALA A 93 -15.47 -0.36 12.00
N LEU A 94 -14.96 -1.45 12.56
CA LEU A 94 -13.63 -1.98 12.27
C LEU A 94 -13.56 -2.56 10.84
N ASP A 95 -14.54 -3.37 10.46
CA ASP A 95 -14.61 -4.00 9.14
C ASP A 95 -14.71 -2.97 8.00
N TYR A 96 -15.44 -1.88 8.24
CA TYR A 96 -15.58 -0.78 7.28
C TYR A 96 -14.45 0.25 7.33
N GLY A 97 -13.46 0.07 8.23
CA GLY A 97 -12.33 0.99 8.39
C GLY A 97 -12.69 2.35 9.00
N ILE A 98 -13.84 2.46 9.66
CA ILE A 98 -14.27 3.63 10.44
C ILE A 98 -13.48 3.70 11.75
N LEU A 99 -13.29 2.56 12.39
CA LEU A 99 -12.36 2.37 13.48
C LEU A 99 -11.11 1.65 12.95
N TRP A 100 -9.97 2.03 13.49
CA TRP A 100 -8.70 1.36 13.24
C TRP A 100 -8.20 0.71 14.50
N PRO A 101 -7.64 -0.52 14.44
CA PRO A 101 -6.94 -1.09 15.57
C PRO A 101 -5.73 -0.22 15.93
N HIS A 102 -5.57 0.04 17.21
CA HIS A 102 -4.46 0.80 17.77
C HIS A 102 -3.78 -0.05 18.85
N ASN A 103 -2.77 -0.82 18.44
CA ASN A 103 -2.01 -1.66 19.33
C ASN A 103 -0.69 -0.96 19.66
N ALA A 104 -0.54 -0.45 20.85
CA ALA A 104 0.73 0.16 21.31
C ALA A 104 1.91 -0.83 21.32
N ALA A 105 1.64 -2.13 21.36
CA ALA A 105 2.64 -3.20 21.46
C ALA A 105 2.96 -3.90 20.11
N ASP A 106 2.12 -3.79 19.10
CA ASP A 106 2.34 -4.42 17.78
C ASP A 106 3.22 -3.57 16.84
N ALA A 107 4.07 -2.77 17.42
CA ALA A 107 5.17 -2.17 16.66
C ALA A 107 6.31 -3.19 16.42
N THR A 108 6.00 -4.42 15.98
CA THR A 108 6.85 -5.06 14.98
C THR A 108 6.66 -4.23 13.72
N ALA A 109 7.37 -3.10 13.70
CA ALA A 109 7.24 -2.12 12.65
C ALA A 109 7.41 -2.86 11.32
N ASP A 110 6.35 -2.85 10.49
CA ASP A 110 6.47 -3.40 9.14
C ASP A 110 7.73 -2.82 8.51
N THR A 111 8.69 -3.68 8.23
CA THR A 111 9.99 -3.26 7.71
C THR A 111 9.94 -3.21 6.20
N ILE A 112 10.47 -2.13 5.62
CA ILE A 112 10.61 -1.91 4.19
C ILE A 112 12.07 -1.59 3.92
N VAL A 113 12.66 -2.22 2.91
CA VAL A 113 13.98 -1.84 2.41
C VAL A 113 13.79 -0.78 1.33
N LEU A 114 14.42 0.37 1.50
CA LEU A 114 14.43 1.44 0.51
C LEU A 114 15.80 1.51 -0.16
N MET A 115 15.80 1.36 -1.48
CA MET A 115 16.97 1.48 -2.34
C MET A 115 16.87 2.75 -3.19
N GLY A 116 17.86 3.63 -3.10
CA GLY A 116 17.95 4.88 -3.86
C GLY A 116 18.23 6.09 -2.97
N GLU A 117 18.83 7.14 -3.57
CA GLU A 117 19.32 8.33 -2.87
C GLU A 117 18.76 9.64 -3.45
N SER A 118 17.70 9.55 -4.26
CA SER A 118 17.09 10.73 -4.87
C SER A 118 16.21 11.51 -3.90
N THR A 119 15.87 12.75 -4.24
CA THR A 119 14.88 13.56 -3.50
C THR A 119 13.54 12.82 -3.33
N LEU A 120 13.17 11.97 -4.29
CA LEU A 120 11.98 11.11 -4.16
C LEU A 120 12.19 10.05 -3.08
N ALA A 121 13.39 9.45 -3.00
CA ALA A 121 13.71 8.46 -1.98
C ALA A 121 13.66 9.07 -0.57
N GLU A 122 14.24 10.25 -0.38
CA GLU A 122 14.18 10.99 0.89
C GLU A 122 12.74 11.31 1.29
N ARG A 123 11.92 11.78 0.33
CA ARG A 123 10.51 12.08 0.57
C ARG A 123 9.70 10.83 0.95
N LEU A 124 9.93 9.73 0.26
CA LEU A 124 9.29 8.45 0.54
C LEU A 124 9.69 7.91 1.92
N ARG A 125 10.99 7.95 2.24
CA ARG A 125 11.48 7.57 3.55
C ARG A 125 10.77 8.32 4.67
N ALA A 126 10.79 9.66 4.63
CA ALA A 126 10.18 10.49 5.65
C ALA A 126 8.67 10.20 5.81
N ARG A 127 7.94 9.97 4.69
CA ARG A 127 6.51 9.65 4.74
C ARG A 127 6.23 8.27 5.32
N LEU A 128 7.03 7.27 4.98
CA LEU A 128 6.86 5.90 5.48
C LEU A 128 7.22 5.83 6.97
N GLU A 129 8.29 6.49 7.41
CA GLU A 129 8.67 6.58 8.83
C GLU A 129 7.58 7.31 9.64
N ALA A 130 7.03 8.42 9.13
CA ALA A 130 5.90 9.13 9.75
C ALA A 130 4.61 8.29 9.80
N ASP A 131 4.47 7.32 8.90
CA ASP A 131 3.38 6.34 8.88
C ASP A 131 3.65 5.11 9.76
N GLY A 132 4.76 5.09 10.49
CA GLY A 132 5.14 4.03 11.44
C GLY A 132 5.74 2.79 10.78
N PHE A 133 6.28 2.89 9.57
CA PHE A 133 7.10 1.84 8.96
C PHE A 133 8.55 1.95 9.44
N GLN A 134 9.21 0.82 9.61
CA GLN A 134 10.66 0.78 9.75
C GLN A 134 11.30 0.78 8.36
N VAL A 135 11.99 1.85 8.01
CA VAL A 135 12.69 1.95 6.71
C VAL A 135 14.15 1.59 6.90
N ARG A 136 14.60 0.52 6.23
CA ARG A 136 16.00 0.11 6.17
C ARG A 136 16.61 0.57 4.86
N ILE A 137 17.81 1.12 4.93
CA ILE A 137 18.63 1.51 3.78
C ILE A 137 19.88 0.63 3.79
N PRO A 138 20.25 -0.01 2.66
CA PRO A 138 21.53 -0.69 2.55
C PRO A 138 22.68 0.28 2.89
N LEU A 139 23.71 -0.21 3.56
CA LEU A 139 24.89 0.61 3.86
C LEU A 139 25.69 0.87 2.59
N GLU A 140 26.42 2.01 2.53
CA GLU A 140 27.24 2.37 1.37
C GLU A 140 28.34 1.34 1.07
N GLU A 141 28.81 0.62 2.09
CA GLU A 141 29.83 -0.42 1.99
C GLU A 141 29.30 -1.75 1.47
N ASP A 142 27.97 -1.93 1.50
CA ASP A 142 27.33 -3.17 1.06
C ASP A 142 27.24 -3.18 -0.47
N ASN A 143 27.46 -4.36 -1.06
CA ASN A 143 26.98 -4.58 -2.40
C ASN A 143 25.44 -4.67 -2.35
N VAL A 144 24.79 -3.58 -2.71
CA VAL A 144 23.32 -3.43 -2.61
C VAL A 144 22.56 -4.56 -3.32
N PHE A 145 23.13 -5.09 -4.41
CA PHE A 145 22.48 -6.19 -5.15
C PHE A 145 22.63 -7.53 -4.44
N SER A 146 23.79 -7.80 -3.82
CA SER A 146 23.97 -8.98 -2.95
C SER A 146 23.08 -8.89 -1.72
N TYR A 147 23.02 -7.72 -1.09
CA TYR A 147 22.13 -7.48 0.05
C TYR A 147 20.67 -7.79 -0.29
N ILE A 148 20.15 -7.30 -1.44
CA ILE A 148 18.79 -7.56 -1.89
C ILE A 148 18.55 -9.04 -2.19
N HIS A 149 19.54 -9.73 -2.77
CA HIS A 149 19.46 -11.17 -3.03
C HIS A 149 19.37 -11.95 -1.72
N ASP A 150 20.17 -11.60 -0.72
CA ASP A 150 20.23 -12.27 0.58
C ASP A 150 18.99 -12.02 1.44
N LEU A 151 18.20 -10.98 1.15
CA LEU A 151 16.90 -10.76 1.81
C LEU A 151 15.89 -11.88 1.52
N ASP A 152 15.96 -12.50 0.35
CA ASP A 152 15.11 -13.61 -0.12
C ASP A 152 13.64 -13.54 0.34
N GLY A 153 13.02 -12.39 0.07
CA GLY A 153 11.61 -12.17 0.38
C GLY A 153 11.29 -11.79 1.83
N MET A 154 12.29 -11.66 2.69
CA MET A 154 12.09 -11.28 4.11
C MET A 154 11.36 -9.95 4.25
N TYR A 155 11.74 -8.96 3.43
CA TYR A 155 11.14 -7.62 3.43
C TYR A 155 10.83 -7.17 1.99
N PRO A 156 9.75 -6.37 1.76
CA PRO A 156 9.54 -5.74 0.47
C PRO A 156 10.60 -4.68 0.22
N VAL A 157 11.06 -4.61 -1.03
CA VAL A 157 12.05 -3.63 -1.50
C VAL A 157 11.35 -2.55 -2.31
N LEU A 158 11.48 -1.31 -1.88
CA LEU A 158 11.06 -0.11 -2.59
C LEU A 158 12.28 0.44 -3.34
N ALA A 159 12.31 0.25 -4.66
CA ALA A 159 13.43 0.65 -5.51
C ALA A 159 13.14 1.99 -6.19
N VAL A 160 13.81 3.03 -5.73
CA VAL A 160 13.53 4.41 -6.16
C VAL A 160 14.57 4.87 -7.18
N ASP A 161 14.07 5.33 -8.34
CA ASP A 161 14.87 5.88 -9.46
C ASP A 161 15.96 4.92 -10.01
N GLN A 162 15.74 3.60 -9.97
CA GLN A 162 16.68 2.57 -10.42
C GLN A 162 16.54 2.22 -11.91
N LEU A 163 16.19 3.19 -12.76
CA LEU A 163 15.99 2.96 -14.20
C LEU A 163 17.28 2.70 -14.97
N HIS A 164 18.43 3.04 -14.39
CA HIS A 164 19.75 2.96 -15.05
C HIS A 164 20.42 1.59 -14.93
N CYS A 165 19.98 0.74 -13.98
CA CYS A 165 20.58 -0.58 -13.71
C CYS A 165 19.55 -1.73 -13.73
N PRO A 166 18.75 -1.87 -14.82
CA PRO A 166 17.67 -2.86 -14.86
C PRO A 166 18.15 -4.31 -14.85
N LEU A 167 19.31 -4.58 -15.42
CA LEU A 167 19.90 -5.93 -15.45
C LEU A 167 20.42 -6.35 -14.08
N ASP A 168 21.12 -5.47 -13.38
CA ASP A 168 21.67 -5.76 -12.06
C ASP A 168 20.53 -5.99 -11.05
N CYS A 169 19.50 -5.14 -11.08
CA CYS A 169 18.28 -5.34 -10.30
C CYS A 169 17.58 -6.67 -10.64
N ALA A 170 17.51 -7.04 -11.92
CA ALA A 170 16.88 -8.29 -12.33
C ALA A 170 17.66 -9.52 -11.86
N ASN A 171 19.00 -9.47 -11.92
CA ASN A 171 19.87 -10.52 -11.45
C ASN A 171 19.79 -10.68 -9.92
N ALA A 172 19.77 -9.58 -9.17
CA ALA A 172 19.60 -9.61 -7.71
C ALA A 172 18.28 -10.28 -7.28
N LEU A 173 17.25 -10.18 -8.11
CA LEU A 173 15.93 -10.76 -7.85
C LEU A 173 15.75 -12.16 -8.44
N ALA A 174 16.74 -12.67 -9.19
CA ALA A 174 16.63 -13.98 -9.83
C ALA A 174 16.61 -15.09 -8.78
N GLY A 175 15.59 -15.95 -8.85
CA GLY A 175 15.43 -17.07 -7.91
C GLY A 175 14.95 -16.70 -6.51
N THR A 176 14.70 -15.42 -6.22
CA THR A 176 14.21 -14.96 -4.91
C THR A 176 12.70 -14.74 -4.87
N ASP A 177 12.13 -14.89 -3.68
CA ASP A 177 10.72 -14.55 -3.40
C ASP A 177 10.53 -13.06 -3.03
N THR A 178 11.51 -12.22 -3.33
CA THR A 178 11.49 -10.79 -2.97
C THR A 178 10.34 -10.05 -3.65
N THR A 179 9.57 -9.33 -2.84
CA THR A 179 8.60 -8.34 -3.32
C THR A 179 9.35 -7.07 -3.70
N TRP A 180 9.18 -6.64 -4.96
CA TRP A 180 9.88 -5.49 -5.54
C TRP A 180 8.89 -4.47 -6.08
N ILE A 181 9.04 -3.23 -5.64
CA ILE A 181 8.18 -2.11 -6.02
C ILE A 181 9.08 -0.99 -6.56
N PRO A 182 9.28 -0.91 -7.87
CA PRO A 182 10.02 0.20 -8.45
C PRO A 182 9.17 1.47 -8.44
N VAL A 183 9.78 2.61 -8.11
CA VAL A 183 9.18 3.94 -8.17
C VAL A 183 10.15 4.88 -8.84
N SER A 184 9.73 5.56 -9.88
CA SER A 184 10.60 6.48 -10.61
C SER A 184 9.84 7.69 -11.12
N LEU A 185 10.54 8.81 -11.23
CA LEU A 185 10.04 10.00 -11.91
C LEU A 185 10.47 9.98 -13.37
N LEU A 186 9.51 10.16 -14.25
CA LEU A 186 9.69 10.39 -15.68
C LEU A 186 9.16 11.79 -15.99
N ASP A 187 10.10 12.73 -16.11
CA ASP A 187 9.77 14.15 -16.25
C ASP A 187 8.86 14.62 -15.11
N ASN A 188 7.65 15.08 -15.40
CA ASN A 188 6.68 15.58 -14.42
C ASN A 188 5.61 14.56 -14.03
N ARG A 189 5.90 13.26 -14.09
CA ARG A 189 5.00 12.18 -13.69
C ARG A 189 5.76 11.07 -12.97
N GLY A 190 5.07 10.38 -12.10
CA GLY A 190 5.60 9.20 -11.40
C GLY A 190 5.12 7.90 -12.01
N VAL A 191 6.00 6.91 -11.99
CA VAL A 191 5.64 5.52 -12.33
C VAL A 191 5.93 4.64 -11.13
N ILE A 192 4.90 3.96 -10.64
CA ILE A 192 4.96 3.02 -9.52
C ILE A 192 4.70 1.62 -10.07
N GLY A 193 5.62 0.71 -9.90
CA GLY A 193 5.57 -0.61 -10.54
C GLY A 193 6.32 -0.68 -11.87
N PRO A 194 6.25 -1.82 -12.59
CA PRO A 194 5.40 -2.96 -12.30
C PRO A 194 5.80 -3.69 -11.03
N VAL A 195 4.81 -4.04 -10.22
CA VAL A 195 5.05 -4.70 -8.95
C VAL A 195 5.39 -6.17 -9.18
N ARG A 196 6.47 -6.64 -8.56
CA ARG A 196 6.78 -8.06 -8.42
C ARG A 196 6.42 -8.49 -7.00
N LEU A 197 5.57 -9.49 -6.84
CA LEU A 197 5.09 -9.95 -5.55
C LEU A 197 5.58 -11.37 -5.29
N ARG A 198 6.38 -11.56 -4.25
CA ARG A 198 6.91 -12.88 -3.87
C ARG A 198 7.43 -13.64 -5.08
N GLY A 199 8.37 -13.06 -5.79
CA GLY A 199 8.94 -13.65 -6.97
C GLY A 199 8.05 -13.68 -8.23
N GLN A 200 6.77 -13.31 -8.13
CA GLN A 200 5.82 -13.35 -9.26
C GLN A 200 5.67 -12.00 -9.96
N GLY A 201 5.54 -12.02 -11.27
CA GLY A 201 5.42 -10.83 -12.10
C GLY A 201 6.70 -10.50 -12.87
N PRO A 202 6.69 -9.42 -13.68
CA PRO A 202 7.82 -9.03 -14.49
C PRO A 202 8.99 -8.55 -13.62
N CYS A 203 10.21 -8.91 -13.99
CA CYS A 203 11.41 -8.37 -13.35
C CYS A 203 11.73 -6.95 -13.87
N PRO A 204 12.67 -6.21 -13.24
CA PRO A 204 13.08 -4.88 -13.70
C PRO A 204 13.51 -4.84 -15.18
N LEU A 205 14.20 -5.89 -15.66
CA LEU A 205 14.61 -5.97 -17.07
C LEU A 205 13.41 -6.14 -18.01
N CYS A 206 12.34 -6.82 -17.61
CA CYS A 206 11.10 -6.87 -18.40
C CYS A 206 10.49 -5.49 -18.60
N ALA A 207 10.42 -4.69 -17.55
CA ALA A 207 9.92 -3.32 -17.62
C ALA A 207 10.80 -2.43 -18.51
N HIS A 208 12.12 -2.61 -18.44
CA HIS A 208 13.07 -1.91 -19.29
C HIS A 208 12.90 -2.30 -20.77
N LEU A 209 12.82 -3.58 -21.08
CA LEU A 209 12.64 -4.09 -22.45
C LEU A 209 11.31 -3.62 -23.05
N ALA A 210 10.23 -3.57 -22.26
CA ALA A 210 8.97 -3.01 -22.73
C ALA A 210 9.08 -1.51 -23.10
N ARG A 211 9.95 -0.75 -22.46
CA ARG A 211 10.26 0.64 -22.83
C ARG A 211 11.12 0.73 -24.07
N VAL A 212 12.11 -0.16 -24.21
CA VAL A 212 12.93 -0.27 -25.42
C VAL A 212 12.08 -0.60 -26.66
N ASP A 213 11.01 -1.40 -26.52
CA ASP A 213 10.08 -1.67 -27.62
C ASP A 213 9.28 -0.43 -28.04
N MET A 214 9.00 0.48 -27.11
CA MET A 214 8.34 1.76 -27.42
C MET A 214 9.33 2.82 -27.95
N ASP A 215 10.53 2.85 -27.40
CA ASP A 215 11.61 3.78 -27.76
C ASP A 215 12.93 3.04 -27.82
N PRO A 216 13.44 2.70 -29.01
CA PRO A 216 14.71 1.97 -29.18
C PRO A 216 15.93 2.66 -28.57
N LEU A 217 15.86 3.98 -28.34
CA LEU A 217 16.93 4.76 -27.72
C LEU A 217 16.83 4.82 -26.19
N TRP A 218 15.78 4.23 -25.59
CA TRP A 218 15.55 4.23 -24.15
C TRP A 218 16.76 3.78 -23.35
N ASN A 219 17.49 2.76 -23.82
CA ASN A 219 18.68 2.28 -23.15
C ASN A 219 19.77 3.37 -23.04
N ILE A 220 19.97 4.16 -24.09
CA ILE A 220 20.95 5.27 -24.10
C ILE A 220 20.48 6.39 -23.17
N ILE A 221 19.19 6.68 -23.18
CA ILE A 221 18.60 7.75 -22.35
C ILE A 221 18.66 7.37 -20.86
N SER A 222 18.25 6.16 -20.51
CA SER A 222 18.17 5.72 -19.12
C SER A 222 19.54 5.66 -18.43
N THR A 223 20.62 5.32 -19.14
CA THR A 223 21.98 5.32 -18.59
C THR A 223 22.54 6.72 -18.30
N GLN A 224 21.99 7.77 -18.89
CA GLN A 224 22.41 9.14 -18.62
C GLN A 224 21.79 9.72 -17.35
N LEU A 225 20.75 9.08 -16.80
CA LEU A 225 20.02 9.59 -15.62
C LEU A 225 20.90 9.73 -14.37
N THR A 226 21.95 8.94 -14.26
CA THR A 226 22.93 9.05 -13.15
C THR A 226 23.82 10.29 -13.23
N ARG A 227 23.93 10.88 -14.41
CA ARG A 227 24.83 12.04 -14.68
C ARG A 227 24.09 13.37 -14.71
N VAL A 228 22.77 13.34 -14.81
CA VAL A 228 21.94 14.54 -14.92
C VAL A 228 21.22 14.79 -13.60
N ARG A 229 21.58 15.91 -12.97
CA ARG A 229 20.85 16.36 -11.78
C ARG A 229 19.47 16.89 -12.22
N ARG A 230 18.43 16.22 -11.76
CA ARG A 230 17.04 16.65 -11.97
C ARG A 230 16.51 17.27 -10.69
N THR A 231 15.74 18.36 -10.83
CA THR A 231 15.02 18.97 -9.72
C THR A 231 13.53 18.74 -9.97
N PRO A 232 12.95 17.70 -9.39
CA PRO A 232 11.53 17.42 -9.56
C PRO A 232 10.68 18.52 -8.92
N GLU A 233 9.52 18.76 -9.50
CA GLU A 233 8.55 19.67 -8.92
C GLU A 233 7.94 19.10 -7.64
N ALA A 234 7.76 19.95 -6.61
CA ALA A 234 7.29 19.52 -5.30
C ALA A 234 5.93 18.82 -5.34
N VAL A 235 5.00 19.33 -6.16
CA VAL A 235 3.66 18.73 -6.29
C VAL A 235 3.71 17.33 -6.88
N VAL A 236 4.61 17.07 -7.83
CA VAL A 236 4.82 15.75 -8.42
C VAL A 236 5.42 14.79 -7.40
N LEU A 237 6.45 15.25 -6.66
CA LEU A 237 7.05 14.48 -5.56
C LEU A 237 6.01 14.08 -4.52
N ASP A 238 5.16 15.02 -4.11
CA ASP A 238 4.13 14.78 -3.09
C ASP A 238 3.07 13.80 -3.58
N ALA A 239 2.58 13.97 -4.80
CA ALA A 239 1.57 13.08 -5.38
C ALA A 239 2.09 11.65 -5.54
N VAL A 240 3.30 11.47 -6.09
CA VAL A 240 3.92 10.15 -6.28
C VAL A 240 4.21 9.50 -4.93
N SER A 241 4.74 10.25 -3.98
CA SER A 241 5.03 9.73 -2.64
C SER A 241 3.77 9.32 -1.90
N ALA A 242 2.70 10.11 -1.97
CA ALA A 242 1.41 9.78 -1.36
C ALA A 242 0.79 8.52 -1.99
N HIS A 243 0.81 8.42 -3.31
CA HIS A 243 0.29 7.23 -4.00
C HIS A 243 1.10 5.98 -3.68
N THR A 244 2.42 6.10 -3.61
CA THR A 244 3.32 5.00 -3.21
C THR A 244 3.03 4.56 -1.77
N GLN A 245 2.89 5.49 -0.82
CA GLN A 245 2.53 5.18 0.57
C GLN A 245 1.22 4.39 0.66
N VAL A 246 0.18 4.81 -0.05
CA VAL A 246 -1.11 4.08 -0.08
C VAL A 246 -0.94 2.68 -0.70
N THR A 247 -0.11 2.54 -1.73
CA THR A 247 0.21 1.24 -2.35
C THR A 247 0.89 0.31 -1.36
N ILE A 248 1.86 0.82 -0.58
CA ILE A 248 2.54 0.07 0.48
C ILE A 248 1.56 -0.32 1.60
N ARG A 249 0.71 0.60 2.06
CA ARG A 249 -0.32 0.29 3.06
C ARG A 249 -1.22 -0.88 2.62
N ARG A 250 -1.68 -0.86 1.36
CA ARG A 250 -2.47 -1.97 0.79
C ARG A 250 -1.69 -3.28 0.74
N LEU A 251 -0.43 -3.22 0.34
CA LEU A 251 0.44 -4.39 0.28
C LEU A 251 0.61 -5.03 1.66
N MET A 252 0.90 -4.21 2.67
CA MET A 252 1.15 -4.65 4.04
C MET A 252 -0.15 -4.96 4.82
N GLY A 253 -1.32 -4.67 4.24
CA GLY A 253 -2.61 -4.91 4.88
C GLY A 253 -2.92 -3.94 6.02
N ARG A 254 -2.30 -2.76 6.01
CA ARG A 254 -2.59 -1.71 6.99
C ARG A 254 -3.98 -1.13 6.79
N PRO A 255 -4.61 -0.63 7.86
CA PRO A 255 -5.93 -0.02 7.78
C PRO A 255 -5.96 1.11 6.75
N LEU A 256 -7.06 1.19 6.02
CA LEU A 256 -7.35 2.23 5.03
C LEU A 256 -8.59 3.01 5.45
N PRO A 257 -8.70 4.29 5.04
CA PRO A 257 -9.90 5.08 5.32
C PRO A 257 -11.16 4.44 4.77
N PRO A 258 -12.33 4.70 5.39
CA PRO A 258 -13.61 4.18 4.92
C PRO A 258 -13.86 4.48 3.44
N GLY A 259 -14.40 3.51 2.71
CA GLY A 259 -14.66 3.62 1.28
C GLY A 259 -13.42 3.62 0.38
N ALA A 260 -12.22 3.42 0.93
CA ALA A 260 -11.03 3.22 0.12
C ALA A 260 -11.00 1.79 -0.45
N PRO A 261 -10.52 1.61 -1.70
CA PRO A 261 -10.33 0.28 -2.25
C PRO A 261 -9.31 -0.52 -1.41
N THR A 262 -9.70 -1.69 -0.92
CA THR A 262 -8.88 -2.56 -0.06
C THR A 262 -8.06 -3.59 -0.83
N ALA A 263 -8.30 -3.71 -2.15
CA ALA A 263 -7.61 -4.69 -2.98
C ALA A 263 -6.08 -4.49 -2.95
N LYS A 264 -5.37 -5.56 -2.60
CA LYS A 264 -3.91 -5.58 -2.63
C LYS A 264 -3.39 -5.41 -4.05
N PRO A 265 -2.19 -4.84 -4.24
CA PRO A 265 -1.50 -4.84 -5.52
C PRO A 265 -1.39 -6.25 -6.10
N ARG A 266 -1.42 -6.36 -7.44
CA ARG A 266 -1.26 -7.63 -8.15
C ARG A 266 0.08 -7.68 -8.88
N PRO A 267 0.65 -8.87 -9.13
CA PRO A 267 1.85 -9.00 -9.93
C PRO A 267 1.70 -8.30 -11.29
N GLY A 268 2.69 -7.51 -11.67
CA GLY A 268 2.70 -6.75 -12.91
C GLY A 268 1.91 -5.44 -12.89
N GLN A 269 1.19 -5.13 -11.84
CA GLN A 269 0.42 -3.90 -11.73
C GLN A 269 1.34 -2.68 -11.70
N GLN A 270 1.00 -1.67 -12.49
CA GLN A 270 1.74 -0.42 -12.60
C GLN A 270 0.76 0.76 -12.62
N TRP A 271 1.13 1.82 -11.92
CA TRP A 271 0.40 3.09 -11.90
C TRP A 271 1.28 4.20 -12.47
N GLU A 272 0.70 5.03 -13.28
CA GLU A 272 1.26 6.29 -13.71
C GLU A 272 0.52 7.42 -13.01
N VAL A 273 1.25 8.19 -12.21
CA VAL A 273 0.73 9.30 -11.42
C VAL A 273 1.09 10.59 -12.13
N ASP A 274 0.14 11.15 -12.85
CA ASP A 274 0.28 12.39 -13.59
C ASP A 274 -0.66 13.44 -12.99
N VAL A 275 -0.09 14.46 -12.32
CA VAL A 275 -0.87 15.53 -11.67
C VAL A 275 -1.39 16.57 -12.65
N TYR A 276 -0.83 16.61 -13.87
CA TYR A 276 -1.23 17.54 -14.94
C TYR A 276 -2.08 16.87 -16.02
N GLY A 277 -2.23 15.55 -15.95
CA GLY A 277 -2.98 14.76 -16.90
C GLY A 277 -3.91 13.75 -16.23
N HIS A 278 -3.88 12.53 -16.69
CA HIS A 278 -4.72 11.45 -16.18
C HIS A 278 -3.89 10.37 -15.49
N HIS A 279 -4.28 10.00 -14.29
CA HIS A 279 -3.75 8.79 -13.66
C HIS A 279 -4.12 7.57 -14.49
N GLN A 280 -3.13 6.72 -14.76
CA GLN A 280 -3.33 5.49 -15.51
C GLN A 280 -2.90 4.29 -14.68
N GLN A 281 -3.60 3.19 -14.90
CA GLN A 281 -3.23 1.89 -14.34
C GLN A 281 -3.15 0.89 -15.48
N ARG A 282 -2.07 0.10 -15.50
CA ARG A 282 -1.89 -0.98 -16.46
C ARG A 282 -1.27 -2.19 -15.82
N THR A 283 -1.32 -3.32 -16.52
CA THR A 283 -0.59 -4.54 -16.14
C THR A 283 0.53 -4.78 -17.13
N VAL A 284 1.74 -4.89 -16.62
CA VAL A 284 2.94 -5.27 -17.38
C VAL A 284 3.17 -6.77 -17.17
N ILE A 285 3.46 -7.48 -18.24
CA ILE A 285 3.77 -8.92 -18.21
C ILE A 285 5.26 -9.17 -18.39
N ALA A 286 5.70 -10.39 -18.10
CA ALA A 286 7.07 -10.80 -18.38
C ALA A 286 7.37 -10.66 -19.87
N HIS A 287 8.48 -9.98 -20.20
CA HIS A 287 8.83 -9.65 -21.58
C HIS A 287 9.39 -10.89 -22.29
N PRO A 288 8.93 -11.24 -23.51
CA PRO A 288 9.32 -12.49 -24.19
C PRO A 288 10.83 -12.58 -24.47
N ARG A 289 11.52 -11.46 -24.61
CA ARG A 289 12.97 -11.40 -24.82
C ARG A 289 13.78 -11.28 -23.51
N CYS A 290 13.15 -11.41 -22.33
CA CYS A 290 13.87 -11.27 -21.08
C CYS A 290 14.67 -12.55 -20.74
N PRO A 291 16.01 -12.53 -20.72
CA PRO A 291 16.80 -13.73 -20.43
C PRO A 291 16.66 -14.15 -18.95
N VAL A 292 16.41 -13.23 -18.04
CA VAL A 292 16.28 -13.53 -16.60
C VAL A 292 14.98 -14.29 -16.31
N CYS A 293 13.85 -13.89 -16.92
CA CYS A 293 12.57 -14.56 -16.71
C CYS A 293 12.39 -15.85 -17.50
N PHE A 294 13.07 -16.01 -18.63
CA PHE A 294 12.92 -17.17 -19.52
C PHE A 294 14.17 -18.06 -19.56
N GLY A 295 15.36 -17.55 -19.22
CA GLY A 295 16.60 -18.33 -19.16
C GLY A 295 16.57 -19.45 -18.13
N GLY A 296 15.85 -19.30 -17.01
CA GLY A 296 15.66 -20.33 -16.00
C GLY A 296 14.71 -21.48 -16.41
N LYS A 297 13.86 -21.28 -17.41
CA LYS A 297 12.91 -22.29 -17.88
C LYS A 297 13.51 -23.26 -18.91
N THR A 298 14.59 -22.87 -19.58
CA THR A 298 15.31 -23.73 -20.54
C THR A 298 16.20 -24.77 -19.87
N ASN A 299 16.59 -24.56 -18.60
CA ASN A 299 17.46 -25.54 -17.89
C ASN A 299 16.71 -26.69 -17.20
N LEU A 300 15.37 -26.63 -17.13
CA LEU A 300 14.56 -27.72 -16.54
C LEU A 300 13.96 -28.67 -17.59
N ALA A 301 14.09 -28.38 -18.88
CA ALA A 301 13.55 -29.21 -19.97
C ALA A 301 14.61 -30.11 -20.65
N SER A 302 15.86 -30.10 -20.19
CA SER A 302 16.95 -30.83 -20.84
C SER A 302 17.57 -31.97 -20.00
N CYS A 303 16.83 -32.54 -19.05
CA CYS A 303 17.22 -33.75 -18.34
C CYS A 303 16.12 -34.81 -18.46
N GLU A 304 15.84 -35.30 -19.66
CA GLU A 304 15.35 -36.64 -19.84
C GLU A 304 16.52 -37.49 -20.44
N PRO A 305 16.92 -38.57 -19.77
CA PRO A 305 17.87 -39.48 -20.36
C PRO A 305 17.16 -40.28 -21.45
N SER A 306 17.64 -40.16 -22.68
CA SER A 306 17.28 -41.10 -23.74
C SER A 306 17.89 -42.48 -23.44
N GLU A 307 17.03 -43.49 -23.29
CA GLU A 307 17.39 -44.88 -23.43
C GLU A 307 17.77 -45.20 -24.87
#